data_ce0482d0a8b89c7687aebe677c5e3de1
#
_entry.id   ce0482d0a8b89c7687aebe677c5e3de1
#
_cell.length_a   1.000
_cell.length_b   1.000
_cell.length_c   1.000
_cell.angle_alpha   90.00
_cell.angle_beta   90.00
_cell.angle_gamma   90.00
#
_symmetry.space_group_name_H-M   'P 1'
#
loop_
_entity.id
_entity.type
_entity.pdbx_description
1 polymer ?
#
loop_
_entity_poly.entity_id
_entity_poly.type
_entity_poly.pdbx_seq_one_letter_code
_entity_poly.pdbx_strand_id
1 'polypeptide(L)'
;VGTPKTVIPKGQYGSWEVCRSGEGYIKIERKSEQAVVLTVPFPSEKRLEEVLYSEMESEEIQLETYNERLRCLFNRLADQFEEETVNIIVSHLFVMDSLEEGSERSIQLGGSYLADPDIFPKLADYVALGHIHRPQSVPGHPNIRYSGSPIEYRKGEERYQKQVLCVDIRKGEPVKVEPIELKQYKPIEVWRCTSISEAIMV
;
A
#
# COMPACT_ATOMS: atom_id res chain seq x y z
N VAL A 1 1.12 -13.58 5.62
CA VAL A 1 0.48 -12.72 4.65
C VAL A 1 -1.02 -12.86 4.84
N GLY A 2 -1.62 -11.92 5.59
CA GLY A 2 -3.01 -12.00 5.98
C GLY A 2 -3.97 -11.96 4.80
N THR A 3 -5.00 -12.73 4.89
CA THR A 3 -6.27 -12.43 4.20
C THR A 3 -6.90 -11.23 4.91
N PRO A 4 -7.85 -10.50 4.30
CA PRO A 4 -8.59 -9.44 4.99
C PRO A 4 -9.37 -9.92 6.23
N LYS A 5 -9.20 -11.15 6.65
CA LYS A 5 -9.87 -11.80 7.79
C LYS A 5 -9.32 -11.42 9.16
N THR A 6 -8.21 -10.67 9.23
CA THR A 6 -7.69 -10.21 10.52
C THR A 6 -8.52 -9.02 11.00
N VAL A 7 -9.33 -9.27 11.99
CA VAL A 7 -10.14 -8.23 12.65
C VAL A 7 -9.37 -7.73 13.87
N ILE A 8 -9.11 -6.43 13.94
CA ILE A 8 -8.56 -5.80 15.15
C ILE A 8 -9.69 -5.66 16.16
N PRO A 9 -9.58 -6.18 17.39
CA PRO A 9 -10.64 -6.06 18.39
C PRO A 9 -10.99 -4.61 18.69
N LYS A 10 -12.28 -4.34 18.93
CA LYS A 10 -12.74 -3.06 19.45
C LYS A 10 -12.12 -2.79 20.81
N GLY A 11 -11.78 -1.54 21.08
CA GLY A 11 -11.22 -1.15 22.37
C GLY A 11 -10.23 0.00 22.29
N GLN A 12 -9.70 0.35 23.45
CA GLN A 12 -8.76 1.45 23.61
C GLN A 12 -7.33 1.02 23.30
N TYR A 13 -6.66 1.76 22.43
CA TYR A 13 -5.27 1.56 22.02
C TYR A 13 -4.48 2.86 22.21
N GLY A 14 -3.95 3.05 23.41
CA GLY A 14 -3.31 4.30 23.78
C GLY A 14 -4.32 5.46 23.82
N SER A 15 -4.08 6.49 22.99
CA SER A 15 -4.98 7.66 22.88
C SER A 15 -6.08 7.49 21.83
N TRP A 16 -6.12 6.36 21.11
CA TRP A 16 -7.08 6.03 20.06
C TRP A 16 -8.03 4.93 20.52
N GLU A 17 -9.23 4.96 20.03
CA GLU A 17 -10.21 3.89 20.20
C GLU A 17 -10.52 3.26 18.85
N VAL A 18 -10.54 1.92 18.79
CA VAL A 18 -11.12 1.18 17.68
C VAL A 18 -12.60 1.01 17.96
N CYS A 19 -13.42 1.88 17.39
CA CYS A 19 -14.87 1.90 17.61
C CYS A 19 -15.63 0.92 16.73
N ARG A 20 -15.09 0.62 15.52
CA ARG A 20 -15.65 -0.37 14.60
C ARG A 20 -14.53 -1.07 13.85
N SER A 21 -14.67 -2.37 13.61
CA SER A 21 -13.73 -3.16 12.82
C SER A 21 -14.42 -4.35 12.18
N GLY A 22 -13.86 -4.82 11.09
CA GLY A 22 -14.32 -6.00 10.36
C GLY A 22 -13.24 -6.48 9.40
N GLU A 23 -13.60 -7.40 8.53
CA GLU A 23 -12.69 -7.90 7.51
C GLU A 23 -12.25 -6.76 6.57
N GLY A 24 -10.94 -6.49 6.54
CA GLY A 24 -10.34 -5.48 5.68
C GLY A 24 -10.55 -4.02 6.08
N TYR A 25 -11.09 -3.72 7.25
CA TYR A 25 -11.23 -2.33 7.70
C TYR A 25 -11.19 -2.16 9.22
N ILE A 26 -10.81 -0.95 9.64
CA ILE A 26 -10.98 -0.44 11.00
C ILE A 26 -11.51 1.00 10.94
N LYS A 27 -12.37 1.35 11.90
CA LYS A 27 -12.70 2.75 12.21
C LYS A 27 -12.11 3.09 13.57
N ILE A 28 -11.32 4.15 13.59
CA ILE A 28 -10.64 4.65 14.78
C ILE A 28 -11.14 6.06 15.10
N GLU A 29 -11.15 6.37 16.37
CA GLU A 29 -11.49 7.72 16.83
C GLU A 29 -10.57 8.20 17.95
N ARG A 30 -10.41 9.51 18.02
CA ARG A 30 -9.70 10.21 19.07
C ARG A 30 -10.30 11.59 19.25
N LYS A 31 -10.95 11.83 20.38
CA LYS A 31 -11.70 13.07 20.62
C LYS A 31 -12.79 13.24 19.55
N SER A 32 -12.71 14.31 18.75
CA SER A 32 -13.61 14.58 17.63
C SER A 32 -13.06 14.12 16.27
N GLU A 33 -11.85 13.55 16.22
CA GLU A 33 -11.22 13.09 14.98
C GLU A 33 -11.60 11.63 14.73
N GLN A 34 -12.01 11.31 13.51
CA GLN A 34 -12.36 9.96 13.11
C GLN A 34 -11.67 9.60 11.80
N ALA A 35 -11.24 8.35 11.69
CA ALA A 35 -10.70 7.82 10.44
C ALA A 35 -11.19 6.40 10.18
N VAL A 36 -11.42 6.09 8.90
CA VAL A 36 -11.66 4.75 8.40
C VAL A 36 -10.44 4.32 7.60
N VAL A 37 -9.85 3.19 7.98
CA VAL A 37 -8.69 2.62 7.29
C VAL A 37 -9.06 1.29 6.69
N LEU A 38 -9.02 1.19 5.37
CA LEU A 38 -9.11 -0.09 4.66
C LEU A 38 -7.73 -0.73 4.61
N THR A 39 -7.66 -2.02 4.93
CA THR A 39 -6.42 -2.80 4.94
C THR A 39 -6.54 -3.96 3.97
N VAL A 40 -5.91 -3.79 2.80
CA VAL A 40 -5.95 -4.79 1.73
C VAL A 40 -4.52 -5.30 1.50
N PRO A 41 -4.11 -6.39 2.19
CA PRO A 41 -2.81 -7.00 1.93
C PRO A 41 -2.78 -7.52 0.49
N PHE A 42 -1.58 -7.84 -0.03
CA PHE A 42 -1.38 -8.24 -1.43
C PHE A 42 -2.53 -9.09 -2.00
N PRO A 43 -3.39 -8.51 -2.86
CA PRO A 43 -4.56 -9.19 -3.41
C PRO A 43 -4.18 -9.99 -4.67
N SER A 44 -3.61 -11.18 -4.50
CA SER A 44 -3.36 -12.08 -5.64
C SER A 44 -4.69 -12.52 -6.29
N GLU A 45 -4.66 -12.89 -7.58
CA GLU A 45 -5.86 -13.37 -8.29
C GLU A 45 -6.59 -14.47 -7.51
N LYS A 46 -5.86 -15.47 -7.05
CA LYS A 46 -6.45 -16.56 -6.27
C LYS A 46 -7.19 -16.06 -5.02
N ARG A 47 -6.64 -15.05 -4.33
CA ARG A 47 -7.29 -14.46 -3.15
C ARG A 47 -8.49 -13.61 -3.51
N LEU A 48 -8.42 -12.89 -4.61
CA LEU A 48 -9.56 -12.13 -5.12
C LEU A 48 -10.69 -13.08 -5.50
N GLU A 49 -10.38 -14.20 -6.15
CA GLU A 49 -11.36 -15.25 -6.43
C GLU A 49 -11.98 -15.80 -5.14
N GLU A 50 -11.17 -16.22 -4.17
CA GLU A 50 -11.68 -16.74 -2.89
C GLU A 50 -12.57 -15.75 -2.13
N VAL A 51 -12.24 -14.44 -2.16
CA VAL A 51 -13.02 -13.40 -1.46
C VAL A 51 -14.27 -13.00 -2.22
N LEU A 52 -14.20 -12.87 -3.53
CA LEU A 52 -15.34 -12.42 -4.34
C LEU A 52 -16.34 -13.52 -4.60
N TYR A 53 -15.89 -14.75 -4.91
CA TYR A 53 -16.78 -15.86 -5.23
C TYR A 53 -17.38 -16.57 -4.02
N SER A 54 -16.74 -16.51 -2.84
CA SER A 54 -17.31 -17.11 -1.63
C SER A 54 -18.55 -16.40 -1.11
N GLU A 55 -18.81 -15.17 -1.58
CA GLU A 55 -19.91 -14.33 -1.12
C GLU A 55 -20.96 -14.03 -2.21
N MET A 56 -20.74 -14.49 -3.45
CA MET A 56 -21.68 -14.27 -4.56
C MET A 56 -22.62 -15.46 -4.68
N GLU A 57 -23.87 -15.24 -4.33
CA GLU A 57 -24.95 -16.26 -4.49
C GLU A 57 -25.40 -16.47 -5.96
N SER A 58 -24.88 -15.72 -6.92
CA SER A 58 -25.23 -15.83 -8.33
C SER A 58 -23.99 -15.90 -9.23
N GLU A 59 -23.98 -16.91 -10.11
CA GLU A 59 -22.93 -17.17 -11.11
C GLU A 59 -22.84 -16.11 -12.25
N GLU A 60 -23.59 -15.00 -12.16
CA GLU A 60 -23.84 -14.11 -13.30
C GLU A 60 -22.81 -12.99 -13.51
N ILE A 61 -21.85 -12.76 -12.61
CA ILE A 61 -20.82 -11.74 -12.83
C ILE A 61 -19.43 -12.38 -12.82
N GLN A 62 -19.01 -12.88 -13.96
CA GLN A 62 -17.60 -13.21 -14.19
C GLN A 62 -16.84 -11.89 -14.42
N LEU A 63 -16.14 -11.41 -13.39
CA LEU A 63 -15.22 -10.29 -13.54
C LEU A 63 -14.00 -10.77 -14.33
N GLU A 64 -13.88 -10.35 -15.57
CA GLU A 64 -12.91 -10.89 -16.52
C GLU A 64 -11.48 -10.46 -16.23
N THR A 65 -11.27 -9.25 -15.64
CA THR A 65 -9.96 -8.67 -15.46
C THR A 65 -9.57 -8.50 -14.00
N TYR A 66 -8.26 -8.50 -13.73
CA TYR A 66 -7.70 -8.23 -12.40
C TYR A 66 -8.14 -6.85 -11.86
N ASN A 67 -8.16 -5.83 -12.71
CA ASN A 67 -8.57 -4.48 -12.33
C ASN A 67 -10.06 -4.38 -11.97
N GLU A 68 -10.93 -5.12 -12.65
CA GLU A 68 -12.34 -5.18 -12.29
C GLU A 68 -12.56 -5.85 -10.94
N ARG A 69 -11.85 -6.94 -10.67
CA ARG A 69 -11.86 -7.62 -9.36
C ARG A 69 -11.36 -6.70 -8.24
N LEU A 70 -10.26 -5.97 -8.45
CA LEU A 70 -9.75 -4.99 -7.50
C LEU A 70 -10.76 -3.86 -7.25
N ARG A 71 -11.34 -3.32 -8.32
CA ARG A 71 -12.35 -2.26 -8.22
C ARG A 71 -13.57 -2.72 -7.44
N CYS A 72 -14.04 -3.93 -7.69
CA CYS A 72 -15.14 -4.54 -6.95
C CYS A 72 -14.80 -4.68 -5.46
N LEU A 73 -13.61 -5.20 -5.12
CA LEU A 73 -13.15 -5.35 -3.74
C LEU A 73 -13.05 -4.00 -3.03
N PHE A 74 -12.38 -3.00 -3.64
CA PHE A 74 -12.22 -1.69 -3.02
C PHE A 74 -13.54 -0.96 -2.86
N ASN A 75 -14.44 -1.00 -3.84
CA ASN A 75 -15.75 -0.38 -3.74
C ASN A 75 -16.58 -1.01 -2.61
N ARG A 76 -16.60 -2.33 -2.49
CA ARG A 76 -17.29 -3.02 -1.40
C ARG A 76 -16.74 -2.64 -0.02
N LEU A 77 -15.42 -2.55 0.12
CA LEU A 77 -14.82 -2.11 1.37
C LEU A 77 -15.08 -0.62 1.64
N ALA A 78 -15.18 0.18 0.58
CA ALA A 78 -15.46 1.61 0.67
C ALA A 78 -16.89 1.93 1.12
N ASP A 79 -17.80 0.96 1.22
CA ASP A 79 -19.08 1.10 1.93
C ASP A 79 -18.89 1.46 3.43
N GLN A 80 -17.68 1.24 3.95
CA GLN A 80 -17.31 1.65 5.30
C GLN A 80 -16.82 3.10 5.41
N PHE A 81 -16.50 3.75 4.30
CA PHE A 81 -16.10 5.14 4.26
C PHE A 81 -17.27 6.08 4.56
N GLU A 82 -16.96 7.18 5.19
CA GLU A 82 -17.94 8.22 5.53
C GLU A 82 -17.43 9.57 5.03
N GLU A 83 -18.31 10.47 4.66
CA GLU A 83 -17.93 11.79 4.11
C GLU A 83 -17.19 12.65 5.14
N GLU A 84 -17.55 12.53 6.41
CA GLU A 84 -17.00 13.33 7.51
C GLU A 84 -15.75 12.72 8.16
N THR A 85 -15.36 11.51 7.76
CA THR A 85 -14.16 10.83 8.29
C THR A 85 -12.97 10.98 7.36
N VAL A 86 -11.76 10.87 7.91
CA VAL A 86 -10.55 10.66 7.09
C VAL A 86 -10.57 9.23 6.59
N ASN A 87 -10.53 9.05 5.27
CA ASN A 87 -10.65 7.76 4.59
C ASN A 87 -9.31 7.34 3.98
N ILE A 88 -8.71 6.29 4.51
CA ILE A 88 -7.37 5.84 4.13
C ILE A 88 -7.43 4.41 3.58
N ILE A 89 -6.65 4.14 2.55
CA ILE A 89 -6.39 2.79 2.05
C ILE A 89 -4.94 2.42 2.32
N VAL A 90 -4.70 1.23 2.84
CA VAL A 90 -3.37 0.62 2.96
C VAL A 90 -3.37 -0.67 2.16
N SER A 91 -2.50 -0.75 1.14
CA SER A 91 -2.45 -1.93 0.27
C SER A 91 -1.01 -2.23 -0.17
N HIS A 92 -0.85 -3.38 -0.84
CA HIS A 92 0.44 -3.81 -1.39
C HIS A 92 0.22 -4.20 -2.85
N LEU A 93 0.39 -3.24 -3.76
CA LEU A 93 0.07 -3.35 -5.17
C LEU A 93 1.16 -2.71 -6.04
N PHE A 94 1.33 -3.24 -7.25
CA PHE A 94 2.03 -2.54 -8.31
C PHE A 94 1.01 -1.74 -9.13
N VAL A 95 1.07 -0.42 -9.04
CA VAL A 95 0.17 0.50 -9.74
C VAL A 95 0.85 0.99 -11.02
N MET A 96 0.09 1.10 -12.10
CA MET A 96 0.54 1.55 -13.43
C MET A 96 1.34 2.85 -13.35
N ASP A 97 2.29 2.98 -14.27
CA ASP A 97 3.21 4.12 -14.40
C ASP A 97 4.18 4.34 -13.21
N SER A 98 4.13 3.47 -12.18
CA SER A 98 5.12 3.47 -11.11
C SER A 98 6.44 2.86 -11.58
N LEU A 99 7.56 3.41 -11.10
CA LEU A 99 8.90 2.98 -11.48
C LEU A 99 9.40 1.86 -10.55
N GLU A 100 9.60 0.67 -11.12
CA GLU A 100 10.29 -0.44 -10.44
C GLU A 100 11.81 -0.25 -10.48
N GLU A 101 12.48 -0.69 -9.42
CA GLU A 101 13.95 -0.75 -9.36
C GLU A 101 14.49 -2.19 -9.61
N GLY A 102 13.57 -3.15 -9.75
CA GLY A 102 13.84 -4.54 -10.06
C GLY A 102 14.35 -5.37 -8.88
N SER A 103 14.32 -4.85 -7.65
CA SER A 103 14.48 -5.60 -6.40
C SER A 103 13.14 -6.11 -5.88
N GLU A 104 12.08 -5.58 -6.42
CA GLU A 104 10.74 -6.01 -6.15
C GLU A 104 10.54 -7.44 -6.64
N ARG A 105 9.75 -8.21 -5.92
CA ARG A 105 9.39 -9.54 -6.37
C ARG A 105 8.65 -9.42 -7.69
N SER A 106 9.27 -9.92 -8.76
CA SER A 106 8.64 -9.94 -10.08
C SER A 106 7.28 -10.64 -9.99
N ILE A 107 6.22 -9.87 -10.21
CA ILE A 107 4.85 -10.39 -10.31
C ILE A 107 4.63 -10.73 -11.78
N GLN A 108 5.56 -11.50 -12.35
CA GLN A 108 5.42 -11.90 -13.72
C GLN A 108 4.59 -13.16 -13.86
N LEU A 109 3.46 -12.96 -14.53
CA LEU A 109 2.99 -13.87 -15.58
C LEU A 109 1.96 -13.09 -16.42
N GLY A 110 2.42 -12.46 -17.48
CA GLY A 110 1.51 -11.98 -18.53
C GLY A 110 0.85 -10.62 -18.33
N GLY A 111 1.38 -9.69 -17.52
CA GLY A 111 0.85 -8.32 -17.42
C GLY A 111 -0.43 -8.16 -16.61
N SER A 112 -0.92 -9.23 -15.98
CA SER A 112 -2.23 -9.28 -15.33
C SER A 112 -2.29 -8.62 -13.94
N TYR A 113 -1.15 -8.26 -13.37
CA TYR A 113 -1.08 -7.80 -11.97
C TYR A 113 -0.80 -6.31 -11.81
N LEU A 114 -0.84 -5.57 -12.89
CA LEU A 114 -0.66 -4.13 -12.87
C LEU A 114 -2.01 -3.46 -12.57
N ALA A 115 -2.06 -2.76 -11.44
CA ALA A 115 -3.27 -2.11 -10.98
C ALA A 115 -3.42 -0.72 -11.62
N ASP A 116 -4.60 -0.43 -12.13
CA ASP A 116 -4.97 0.91 -12.59
C ASP A 116 -5.19 1.81 -11.36
N PRO A 117 -4.65 3.04 -11.29
CA PRO A 117 -4.94 3.95 -10.19
C PRO A 117 -6.43 4.25 -9.99
N ASP A 118 -7.25 4.14 -11.04
CA ASP A 118 -8.69 4.35 -10.98
C ASP A 118 -9.49 3.24 -10.28
N ILE A 119 -8.82 2.17 -9.81
CA ILE A 119 -9.47 1.16 -8.95
C ILE A 119 -9.80 1.70 -7.57
N PHE A 120 -9.08 2.74 -7.11
CA PHE A 120 -9.29 3.27 -5.77
C PHE A 120 -10.53 4.17 -5.71
N PRO A 121 -11.38 3.99 -4.70
CA PRO A 121 -12.56 4.81 -4.49
C PRO A 121 -12.22 6.31 -4.35
N LYS A 122 -12.99 7.16 -5.00
CA LYS A 122 -12.79 8.63 -4.98
C LYS A 122 -12.93 9.25 -3.59
N LEU A 123 -13.60 8.57 -2.67
CA LEU A 123 -13.77 9.02 -1.29
C LEU A 123 -12.52 8.78 -0.42
N ALA A 124 -11.52 8.06 -0.94
CA ALA A 124 -10.25 7.89 -0.26
C ALA A 124 -9.45 9.22 -0.27
N ASP A 125 -9.10 9.70 0.91
CA ASP A 125 -8.27 10.90 1.07
C ASP A 125 -6.78 10.59 0.81
N TYR A 126 -6.36 9.35 1.14
CA TYR A 126 -4.97 8.92 0.95
C TYR A 126 -4.86 7.40 0.72
N VAL A 127 -3.93 7.00 -0.13
CA VAL A 127 -3.61 5.60 -0.42
C VAL A 127 -2.13 5.35 -0.14
N ALA A 128 -1.86 4.57 0.92
CA ALA A 128 -0.52 4.12 1.28
C ALA A 128 -0.22 2.77 0.61
N LEU A 129 0.78 2.74 -0.24
CA LEU A 129 1.17 1.55 -1.00
C LEU A 129 2.49 0.97 -0.53
N GLY A 130 2.55 -0.36 -0.47
CA GLY A 130 3.78 -1.15 -0.47
C GLY A 130 3.99 -1.82 -1.83
N HIS A 131 5.06 -2.52 -2.00
CA HIS A 131 5.57 -3.25 -3.15
C HIS A 131 6.78 -2.56 -3.79
N ILE A 132 6.66 -1.32 -4.21
CA ILE A 132 7.76 -0.57 -4.83
C ILE A 132 8.75 -0.10 -3.76
N HIS A 133 10.03 -0.38 -3.96
CA HIS A 133 11.09 -0.04 -3.02
C HIS A 133 11.58 1.40 -3.14
N ARG A 134 11.31 2.05 -4.27
CA ARG A 134 11.61 3.45 -4.48
C ARG A 134 10.49 4.34 -3.96
N PRO A 135 10.80 5.34 -3.09
CA PRO A 135 9.81 6.32 -2.67
C PRO A 135 9.28 7.14 -3.84
N GLN A 136 7.98 7.14 -4.05
CA GLN A 136 7.35 7.89 -5.15
C GLN A 136 5.84 8.05 -4.93
N SER A 137 5.25 9.04 -5.59
CA SER A 137 3.80 9.08 -5.83
C SER A 137 3.48 8.43 -7.17
N VAL A 138 2.28 7.92 -7.33
CA VAL A 138 1.79 7.47 -8.63
C VAL A 138 1.60 8.70 -9.52
N PRO A 139 2.10 8.71 -10.77
CA PRO A 139 1.95 9.82 -11.68
C PRO A 139 0.49 10.27 -11.85
N GLY A 140 0.24 11.58 -11.74
CA GLY A 140 -1.12 12.13 -11.78
C GLY A 140 -1.94 11.97 -10.49
N HIS A 141 -1.47 11.18 -9.51
CA HIS A 141 -2.20 10.86 -8.27
C HIS A 141 -1.34 11.17 -7.04
N PRO A 142 -1.20 12.42 -6.60
CA PRO A 142 -0.28 12.83 -5.54
C PRO A 142 -0.58 12.21 -4.17
N ASN A 143 -1.80 11.75 -3.93
CA ASN A 143 -2.23 11.12 -2.69
C ASN A 143 -2.14 9.57 -2.72
N ILE A 144 -1.69 8.98 -3.83
CA ILE A 144 -1.39 7.55 -3.95
C ILE A 144 0.12 7.41 -3.93
N ARG A 145 0.68 6.83 -2.84
CA ARG A 145 2.12 6.89 -2.61
C ARG A 145 2.72 5.60 -2.11
N TYR A 146 3.96 5.38 -2.54
CA TYR A 146 4.90 4.42 -1.98
C TYR A 146 5.88 5.16 -1.06
N SER A 147 6.00 4.73 0.19
CA SER A 147 7.06 5.22 1.09
C SER A 147 8.43 4.66 0.71
N GLY A 148 8.45 3.59 -0.08
CA GLY A 148 9.64 2.82 -0.39
C GLY A 148 9.95 1.74 0.65
N SER A 149 11.05 1.02 0.44
CA SER A 149 11.56 0.07 1.41
C SER A 149 12.37 0.79 2.51
N PRO A 150 12.29 0.34 3.78
CA PRO A 150 13.04 0.96 4.88
C PRO A 150 14.55 0.70 4.83
N ILE A 151 14.96 -0.33 4.11
CA ILE A 151 16.37 -0.73 3.93
C ILE A 151 16.66 -0.95 2.46
N GLU A 152 17.94 -0.99 2.11
CA GLU A 152 18.40 -1.36 0.78
C GLU A 152 18.39 -2.88 0.63
N TYR A 153 17.83 -3.38 -0.47
CA TYR A 153 17.76 -4.82 -0.78
C TYR A 153 18.78 -5.24 -1.85
N ARG A 154 19.23 -4.29 -2.67
CA ARG A 154 20.17 -4.58 -3.76
C ARG A 154 20.98 -3.36 -4.19
N LYS A 155 22.03 -3.63 -4.96
CA LYS A 155 22.79 -2.61 -5.68
C LYS A 155 21.86 -1.78 -6.59
N GLY A 156 22.01 -0.47 -6.49
CA GLY A 156 21.20 0.52 -7.21
C GLY A 156 20.26 1.28 -6.31
N GLU A 157 19.87 0.70 -5.17
CA GLU A 157 18.99 1.36 -4.21
C GLU A 157 19.71 2.41 -3.33
N GLU A 158 21.04 2.41 -3.32
CA GLU A 158 21.86 3.47 -2.70
C GLU A 158 21.70 4.85 -3.36
N ARG A 159 21.01 4.91 -4.51
CA ARG A 159 20.82 6.15 -5.29
C ARG A 159 19.74 7.06 -4.75
N TYR A 160 18.90 6.56 -3.84
CA TYR A 160 17.83 7.33 -3.23
C TYR A 160 17.74 7.11 -1.74
N GLN A 161 17.38 8.18 -1.03
CA GLN A 161 17.28 8.17 0.42
C GLN A 161 16.14 7.25 0.88
N LYS A 162 16.44 6.32 1.78
CA LYS A 162 15.42 5.51 2.45
C LYS A 162 14.68 6.38 3.45
N GLN A 163 13.35 6.21 3.48
CA GLN A 163 12.49 7.10 4.25
C GLN A 163 11.20 6.39 4.69
N VAL A 164 10.51 7.02 5.61
CA VAL A 164 9.08 6.83 5.86
C VAL A 164 8.35 8.13 5.56
N LEU A 165 7.05 8.06 5.33
CA LEU A 165 6.25 9.26 5.10
C LEU A 165 5.42 9.58 6.36
N CYS A 166 5.59 10.79 6.87
CA CYS A 166 4.66 11.36 7.83
C CYS A 166 3.53 12.04 7.04
N VAL A 167 2.28 11.62 7.29
CA VAL A 167 1.13 12.10 6.52
C VAL A 167 0.15 12.77 7.49
N ASP A 168 -0.08 14.07 7.32
CA ASP A 168 -1.11 14.83 8.04
C ASP A 168 -2.32 14.98 7.13
N ILE A 169 -3.44 14.40 7.54
CA ILE A 169 -4.69 14.39 6.78
C ILE A 169 -5.77 15.02 7.64
N ARG A 170 -6.41 16.03 7.10
CA ARG A 170 -7.59 16.66 7.69
C ARG A 170 -8.69 16.71 6.66
N LYS A 171 -9.90 16.36 7.07
CA LYS A 171 -11.03 16.37 6.14
C LYS A 171 -11.25 17.75 5.55
N GLY A 172 -11.36 17.81 4.23
CA GLY A 172 -11.53 19.07 3.48
C GLY A 172 -10.28 19.90 3.28
N GLU A 173 -9.12 19.47 3.80
CA GLU A 173 -7.82 20.13 3.58
C GLU A 173 -6.93 19.29 2.64
N PRO A 174 -5.99 19.93 1.94
CA PRO A 174 -4.97 19.19 1.17
C PRO A 174 -4.12 18.31 2.08
N VAL A 175 -3.87 17.07 1.65
CA VAL A 175 -2.99 16.13 2.36
C VAL A 175 -1.57 16.66 2.37
N LYS A 176 -0.96 16.71 3.55
CA LYS A 176 0.45 17.10 3.72
C LYS A 176 1.28 15.85 3.93
N VAL A 177 2.33 15.71 3.14
CA VAL A 177 3.23 14.57 3.19
C VAL A 177 4.65 15.05 3.38
N GLU A 178 5.27 14.63 4.49
CA GLU A 178 6.65 14.95 4.83
C GLU A 178 7.48 13.65 4.85
N PRO A 179 8.54 13.55 4.03
CA PRO A 179 9.46 12.44 4.11
C PRO A 179 10.36 12.57 5.34
N ILE A 180 10.46 11.49 6.11
CA ILE A 180 11.40 11.38 7.24
C ILE A 180 12.47 10.40 6.82
N GLU A 181 13.69 10.90 6.69
CA GLU A 181 14.85 10.11 6.28
C GLU A 181 15.20 9.02 7.30
N LEU A 182 15.53 7.83 6.80
CA LEU A 182 15.98 6.72 7.60
C LEU A 182 17.50 6.56 7.46
N LYS A 183 18.20 6.62 8.59
CA LYS A 183 19.63 6.30 8.62
C LYS A 183 19.80 4.79 8.48
N GLN A 184 20.52 4.37 7.44
CA GLN A 184 20.81 2.97 7.21
C GLN A 184 21.84 2.46 8.23
N TYR A 185 21.51 1.36 8.93
CA TYR A 185 22.43 0.71 9.87
C TYR A 185 23.54 -0.05 9.15
N LYS A 186 23.18 -0.70 8.04
CA LYS A 186 24.11 -1.41 7.15
C LYS A 186 23.77 -1.06 5.71
N PRO A 187 24.31 0.05 5.17
CA PRO A 187 24.10 0.42 3.77
C PRO A 187 24.78 -0.60 2.85
N ILE A 188 24.25 -0.74 1.64
CA ILE A 188 24.91 -1.50 0.59
C ILE A 188 25.98 -0.62 -0.04
N GLU A 189 27.23 -1.04 0.07
CA GLU A 189 28.35 -0.37 -0.57
C GLU A 189 28.77 -1.12 -1.83
N VAL A 190 29.03 -0.36 -2.88
CA VAL A 190 29.49 -0.92 -4.17
C VAL A 190 30.94 -0.55 -4.38
N TRP A 191 31.79 -1.53 -4.16
CA TRP A 191 33.21 -1.36 -4.41
C TRP A 191 33.59 -1.83 -5.83
N ARG A 192 34.38 -1.02 -6.51
CA ARG A 192 34.90 -1.36 -7.84
C ARG A 192 36.40 -1.55 -7.71
N CYS A 193 36.83 -2.79 -7.86
CA CYS A 193 38.23 -3.18 -7.75
C CYS A 193 38.76 -3.60 -9.12
N THR A 194 40.02 -3.28 -9.39
CA THR A 194 40.69 -3.66 -10.63
C THR A 194 41.32 -5.05 -10.54
N SER A 195 41.49 -5.57 -9.31
CA SER A 195 42.06 -6.90 -9.05
C SER A 195 41.47 -7.54 -7.82
N ILE A 196 41.60 -8.87 -7.70
CA ILE A 196 41.18 -9.63 -6.51
C ILE A 196 41.98 -9.18 -5.29
N SER A 197 43.25 -8.87 -5.43
CA SER A 197 44.09 -8.40 -4.33
C SER A 197 43.60 -7.07 -3.76
N GLU A 198 43.14 -6.16 -4.59
CA GLU A 198 42.53 -4.91 -4.18
C GLU A 198 41.22 -5.16 -3.43
N ALA A 199 40.38 -6.07 -3.90
CA ALA A 199 39.11 -6.41 -3.27
C ALA A 199 39.24 -7.07 -1.88
N ILE A 200 40.37 -7.71 -1.60
CA ILE A 200 40.65 -8.32 -0.29
C ILE A 200 41.14 -7.29 0.75
N MET A 201 41.68 -6.15 0.29
CA MET A 201 42.22 -5.10 1.15
C MET A 201 41.20 -4.06 1.60
N VAL A 202 40.00 -4.07 1.05
CA VAL A 202 38.88 -3.22 1.43
C VAL A 202 38.04 -3.89 2.48
#